data_fb6e987d1fe56da0490e2f7259e12dc9
#
_entry.id   fb6e987d1fe56da0490e2f7259e12dc9
#
_cell.length_a   1.000
_cell.length_b   1.000
_cell.length_c   1.000
_cell.angle_alpha   90.00
_cell.angle_beta   90.00
_cell.angle_gamma   90.00
#
_symmetry.space_group_name_H-M   'P 1'
#
loop_
_entity.id
_entity.type
_entity.pdbx_description
1 polymer ?
#
loop_
_entity_poly.entity_id
_entity_poly.type
_entity_poly.pdbx_seq_one_letter_code
_entity_poly.pdbx_strand_id
1 'polypeptide(L)'
;KGQLRYKTWRKNVFELNKRKVGLSKYYVCVKCNKKRKTTRVLHAHHIYSWNKFPKKRYDKGNGVVMCIKCHNGFHRKYKFEALDKPNLLLDYLNDNRIIKEYIDKQ
;
A
#
# COMPACT_ATOMS: atom_id res chain seq x y z
N LYS A 1 4.45 14.62 16.21
CA LYS A 1 3.56 15.10 15.14
C LYS A 1 3.53 14.13 13.96
N GLY A 2 4.68 13.83 13.36
CA GLY A 2 4.75 12.94 12.20
C GLY A 2 4.30 11.52 12.51
N GLN A 3 4.62 11.00 13.70
CA GLN A 3 4.23 9.65 14.09
C GLN A 3 2.71 9.48 14.18
N LEU A 4 2.02 10.49 14.73
CA LEU A 4 0.56 10.43 14.86
C LEU A 4 -0.10 10.46 13.49
N ARG A 5 0.37 11.32 12.60
CA ARG A 5 -0.15 11.41 11.24
C ARG A 5 0.12 10.13 10.46
N TYR A 6 1.29 9.52 10.65
CA TYR A 6 1.63 8.25 10.01
C TYR A 6 0.70 7.13 10.50
N LYS A 7 0.47 7.05 11.80
CA LYS A 7 -0.43 6.02 12.37
C LYS A 7 -1.84 6.18 11.84
N THR A 8 -2.32 7.41 11.71
CA THR A 8 -3.65 7.67 11.15
C THR A 8 -3.71 7.27 9.69
N TRP A 9 -2.69 7.61 8.90
CA TRP A 9 -2.60 7.21 7.50
C TRP A 9 -2.61 5.68 7.38
N ARG A 10 -1.79 5.00 8.17
CA ARG A 10 -1.70 3.53 8.16
C ARG A 10 -3.05 2.90 8.48
N LYS A 11 -3.72 3.38 9.50
CA LYS A 11 -5.05 2.90 9.86
C LYS A 11 -6.02 3.07 8.71
N ASN A 12 -6.00 4.22 8.07
CA ASN A 12 -6.89 4.50 6.93
C ASN A 12 -6.60 3.58 5.74
N VAL A 13 -5.33 3.29 5.47
CA VAL A 13 -4.96 2.37 4.39
C VAL A 13 -5.56 0.99 4.64
N PHE A 14 -5.44 0.48 5.87
CA PHE A 14 -6.02 -0.83 6.20
C PHE A 14 -7.54 -0.80 6.13
N GLU A 15 -8.18 0.27 6.62
CA GLU A 15 -9.64 0.39 6.57
C GLU A 15 -10.16 0.42 5.14
N LEU A 16 -9.51 1.17 4.25
CA LEU A 16 -9.92 1.26 2.85
C LEU A 16 -9.72 -0.05 2.09
N ASN A 17 -8.81 -0.90 2.56
CA ASN A 17 -8.49 -2.16 1.91
C ASN A 17 -9.07 -3.38 2.62
N LYS A 18 -9.88 -3.14 3.64
CA LYS A 18 -10.53 -4.20 4.40
C LYS A 18 -11.63 -4.85 3.55
N ARG A 19 -11.73 -6.16 3.66
CA ARG A 19 -12.76 -6.94 2.97
C ARG A 19 -13.66 -7.59 4.00
N LYS A 20 -14.94 -7.70 3.67
CA LYS A 20 -15.93 -8.31 4.54
C LYS A 20 -16.65 -9.45 3.82
N VAL A 21 -16.82 -10.57 4.53
CA VAL A 21 -17.62 -11.69 4.04
C VAL A 21 -18.54 -12.08 5.21
N GLY A 22 -19.82 -11.77 5.09
CA GLY A 22 -20.76 -11.96 6.19
C GLY A 22 -20.34 -11.11 7.39
N LEU A 23 -20.16 -11.73 8.55
CA LEU A 23 -19.73 -11.07 9.78
C LEU A 23 -18.20 -11.05 9.92
N SER A 24 -17.48 -11.72 9.02
CA SER A 24 -16.03 -11.78 9.08
C SER A 24 -15.41 -10.64 8.29
N LYS A 25 -14.30 -10.12 8.79
CA LYS A 25 -13.49 -9.14 8.08
C LYS A 25 -12.06 -9.65 7.97
N TYR A 26 -11.40 -9.28 6.88
CA TYR A 26 -10.03 -9.69 6.65
C TYR A 26 -9.32 -8.70 5.74
N TYR A 27 -8.00 -8.83 5.68
CA TYR A 27 -7.14 -8.00 4.85
C TYR A 27 -6.41 -8.90 3.87
N VAL A 28 -6.14 -8.38 2.68
CA VAL A 28 -5.56 -9.15 1.59
C VAL A 28 -4.30 -8.46 1.08
N CYS A 29 -3.21 -9.23 0.93
CA CYS A 29 -2.03 -8.71 0.24
C CYS A 29 -2.40 -8.43 -1.22
N VAL A 30 -2.15 -7.22 -1.68
CA VAL A 30 -2.52 -6.81 -3.03
C VAL A 30 -1.72 -7.56 -4.11
N LYS A 31 -0.55 -8.10 -3.75
CA LYS A 31 0.29 -8.84 -4.71
C LYS A 31 -0.04 -10.33 -4.78
N CYS A 32 -0.05 -11.03 -3.64
CA CYS A 32 -0.20 -12.49 -3.62
C CYS A 32 -1.59 -12.96 -3.19
N ASN A 33 -2.47 -12.03 -2.81
CA ASN A 33 -3.84 -12.31 -2.36
C ASN A 33 -3.95 -13.12 -1.07
N LYS A 34 -2.86 -13.20 -0.30
CA LYS A 34 -2.88 -13.88 0.99
C LYS A 34 -3.81 -13.16 1.96
N LYS A 35 -4.71 -13.91 2.58
CA LYS A 35 -5.70 -13.36 3.52
C LYS A 35 -5.20 -13.40 4.95
N ARG A 36 -5.50 -12.33 5.72
CA ARG A 36 -5.16 -12.26 7.14
C ARG A 36 -6.28 -11.59 7.91
N LYS A 37 -6.58 -12.10 9.09
CA LYS A 37 -7.62 -11.50 9.95
C LYS A 37 -7.08 -10.31 10.74
N THR A 38 -5.78 -10.18 10.87
CA THR A 38 -5.13 -9.07 11.57
C THR A 38 -4.11 -8.38 10.67
N THR A 39 -3.68 -7.20 11.10
CA THR A 39 -2.69 -6.44 10.34
C THR A 39 -1.25 -6.74 10.74
N ARG A 40 -1.02 -7.70 11.67
CA ARG A 40 0.29 -7.94 12.29
C ARG A 40 1.39 -8.30 11.30
N VAL A 41 1.06 -9.08 10.27
CA VAL A 41 2.03 -9.54 9.28
C VAL A 41 1.85 -8.84 7.94
N LEU A 42 1.20 -7.69 7.97
CA LEU A 42 0.95 -6.90 6.78
C LEU A 42 1.55 -5.52 6.92
N HIS A 43 1.96 -4.93 5.81
CA HIS A 43 2.50 -3.58 5.76
C HIS A 43 1.60 -2.68 4.92
N ALA A 44 1.45 -1.44 5.35
CA ALA A 44 0.87 -0.38 4.52
C ALA A 44 2.03 0.22 3.74
N HIS A 45 1.96 0.16 2.41
CA HIS A 45 3.02 0.63 1.53
C HIS A 45 2.54 1.84 0.74
N HIS A 46 3.36 2.88 0.67
CA HIS A 46 3.04 4.09 -0.09
C HIS A 46 3.13 3.84 -1.59
N ILE A 47 2.12 4.33 -2.34
CA ILE A 47 2.16 4.30 -3.81
C ILE A 47 3.14 5.36 -4.29
N TYR A 48 2.94 6.61 -3.85
CA TYR A 48 3.90 7.70 -4.02
C TYR A 48 4.77 7.74 -2.77
N SER A 49 6.06 7.59 -2.92
CA SER A 49 6.97 7.37 -1.81
C SER A 49 6.94 8.49 -0.77
N TRP A 50 7.19 8.12 0.46
CA TRP A 50 7.29 9.05 1.58
C TRP A 50 8.34 10.15 1.31
N ASN A 51 9.51 9.75 0.80
CA ASN A 51 10.63 10.66 0.64
C ASN A 51 10.46 11.66 -0.50
N LYS A 52 9.96 11.21 -1.64
CA LYS A 52 9.94 12.02 -2.85
C LYS A 52 8.64 12.80 -3.04
N PHE A 53 7.58 12.43 -2.33
CA PHE A 53 6.27 13.05 -2.51
C PHE A 53 5.67 13.50 -1.18
N PRO A 54 6.28 14.51 -0.54
CA PRO A 54 5.83 14.93 0.80
C PRO A 54 4.37 15.39 0.86
N LYS A 55 3.84 15.91 -0.23
CA LYS A 55 2.45 16.35 -0.28
C LYS A 55 1.45 15.22 -0.28
N LYS A 56 1.91 14.00 -0.61
CA LYS A 56 1.05 12.81 -0.69
C LYS A 56 1.26 11.84 0.46
N ARG A 57 2.16 12.15 1.39
CA ARG A 57 2.53 11.24 2.50
C ARG A 57 1.35 10.70 3.28
N TYR A 58 0.37 11.55 3.56
CA TYR A 58 -0.75 11.19 4.41
C TYR A 58 -2.07 11.10 3.67
N ASP A 59 -2.02 11.14 2.35
CA ASP A 59 -3.20 11.00 1.53
C ASP A 59 -3.78 9.60 1.69
N LYS A 60 -5.08 9.50 1.97
CA LYS A 60 -5.75 8.24 2.24
C LYS A 60 -5.63 7.24 1.10
N GLY A 61 -5.69 7.72 -0.13
CA GLY A 61 -5.59 6.87 -1.31
C GLY A 61 -4.17 6.42 -1.62
N ASN A 62 -3.17 7.02 -0.98
CA ASN A 62 -1.76 6.75 -1.29
C ASN A 62 -1.22 5.59 -0.49
N GLY A 63 -1.87 4.42 -0.61
CA GLY A 63 -1.40 3.26 0.12
C GLY A 63 -2.03 1.97 -0.35
N VAL A 64 -1.29 0.89 -0.19
CA VAL A 64 -1.77 -0.47 -0.45
C VAL A 64 -1.31 -1.38 0.67
N VAL A 65 -1.97 -2.52 0.78
CA VAL A 65 -1.62 -3.52 1.80
C VAL A 65 -0.83 -4.64 1.14
N MET A 66 0.36 -4.91 1.65
CA MET A 66 1.18 -6.03 1.19
C MET A 66 1.69 -6.84 2.36
N CYS A 67 1.82 -8.16 2.18
CA CYS A 67 2.46 -8.98 3.19
C CYS A 67 3.96 -8.67 3.22
N ILE A 68 4.60 -9.04 4.32
CA ILE A 68 6.02 -8.76 4.52
C ILE A 68 6.87 -9.31 3.39
N LYS A 69 6.57 -10.52 2.94
CA LYS A 69 7.33 -11.17 1.86
C LYS A 69 7.24 -10.39 0.55
N CYS A 70 6.03 -9.99 0.16
CA CYS A 70 5.83 -9.25 -1.09
C CYS A 70 6.40 -7.83 -0.99
N HIS A 71 6.27 -7.19 0.16
CA HIS A 71 6.83 -5.87 0.39
C HIS A 71 8.37 -5.89 0.26
N ASN A 72 8.99 -6.87 0.91
CA ASN A 72 10.45 -7.03 0.82
C ASN A 72 10.88 -7.38 -0.60
N GLY A 73 10.07 -8.18 -1.31
CA GLY A 73 10.33 -8.52 -2.71
C GLY A 73 10.33 -7.30 -3.62
N PHE A 74 9.39 -6.39 -3.37
CA PHE A 74 9.32 -5.14 -4.13
C PHE A 74 10.60 -4.31 -3.93
N HIS A 75 11.01 -4.11 -2.67
CA HIS A 75 12.21 -3.32 -2.37
C HIS A 75 13.47 -3.97 -2.90
N ARG A 76 13.53 -5.29 -2.87
CA ARG A 76 14.67 -6.03 -3.40
C ARG A 76 14.80 -5.87 -4.91
N LYS A 77 13.66 -5.90 -5.61
CA LYS A 77 13.63 -5.79 -7.07
C LYS A 77 13.97 -4.39 -7.57
N TYR A 78 13.38 -3.37 -6.97
CA TYR A 78 13.49 -2.00 -7.48
C TYR A 78 14.44 -1.10 -6.69
N LYS A 79 14.75 -1.46 -5.45
CA LYS A 79 15.65 -0.69 -4.59
C LYS A 79 15.22 0.78 -4.52
N PHE A 80 16.13 1.71 -4.78
CA PHE A 80 15.85 3.15 -4.72
C PHE A 80 15.17 3.67 -5.98
N GLU A 81 15.13 2.88 -7.04
CA GLU A 81 14.56 3.31 -8.31
C GLU A 81 13.07 3.63 -8.20
N ALA A 82 12.37 2.93 -7.32
CA ALA A 82 10.92 3.12 -7.15
C ALA A 82 10.56 4.37 -6.37
N LEU A 83 11.51 5.06 -5.74
CA LEU A 83 11.19 6.20 -4.88
C LEU A 83 10.47 7.33 -5.61
N ASP A 84 10.82 7.58 -6.87
CA ASP A 84 10.21 8.65 -7.65
C ASP A 84 9.40 8.12 -8.84
N LYS A 85 9.17 6.80 -8.90
CA LYS A 85 8.48 6.16 -10.01
C LYS A 85 7.34 5.27 -9.52
N PRO A 86 6.18 5.84 -9.21
CA PRO A 86 5.04 5.03 -8.70
C PRO A 86 4.58 3.96 -9.68
N ASN A 87 4.83 4.14 -10.98
CA ASN A 87 4.46 3.13 -11.97
C ASN A 87 5.19 1.80 -11.80
N LEU A 88 6.35 1.79 -11.13
CA LEU A 88 7.04 0.54 -10.86
C LEU A 88 6.26 -0.35 -9.89
N LEU A 89 5.54 0.24 -8.96
CA LEU A 89 4.64 -0.52 -8.10
C LEU A 89 3.51 -1.13 -8.92
N LEU A 90 2.97 -0.36 -9.86
CA LEU A 90 1.91 -0.84 -10.73
C LEU A 90 2.39 -2.04 -11.56
N ASP A 91 3.61 -1.96 -12.09
CA ASP A 91 4.22 -3.07 -12.84
C ASP A 91 4.40 -4.30 -11.96
N TYR A 92 4.88 -4.10 -10.73
CA TYR A 92 5.07 -5.20 -9.78
C TYR A 92 3.76 -5.92 -9.46
N LEU A 93 2.66 -5.17 -9.40
CA LEU A 93 1.35 -5.69 -9.06
C LEU A 93 0.52 -6.13 -10.28
N ASN A 94 1.13 -6.19 -11.45
CA ASN A 94 0.50 -6.62 -12.71
C ASN A 94 -0.72 -5.76 -13.05
N ASP A 95 -0.50 -4.46 -13.15
CA ASP A 95 -1.51 -3.48 -13.58
C ASP A 95 -2.75 -3.47 -12.69
N ASN A 96 -2.54 -3.37 -11.39
CA ASN A 96 -3.63 -3.24 -10.43
C ASN A 96 -4.49 -2.00 -10.75
N ARG A 97 -5.78 -2.23 -11.05
CA ARG A 97 -6.66 -1.20 -11.52
C ARG A 97 -6.87 -0.06 -10.51
N ILE A 98 -7.01 -0.39 -9.24
CA ILE A 98 -7.27 0.61 -8.19
C ILE A 98 -6.07 1.55 -8.06
N ILE A 99 -4.87 1.01 -8.08
CA ILE A 99 -3.65 1.78 -7.98
C ILE A 99 -3.48 2.65 -9.24
N LYS A 100 -3.78 2.09 -10.41
CA LYS A 100 -3.70 2.83 -11.66
C LYS A 100 -4.66 4.03 -11.64
N GLU A 101 -5.87 3.84 -11.17
CA GLU A 101 -6.83 4.93 -11.05
C GLU A 101 -6.34 6.02 -10.12
N TYR A 102 -5.75 5.64 -8.99
CA TYR A 102 -5.19 6.62 -8.07
C TYR A 102 -4.07 7.42 -8.72
N ILE A 103 -3.14 6.74 -9.39
CA ILE A 103 -2.01 7.40 -10.07
C ILE A 103 -2.52 8.35 -11.15
N ASP A 104 -3.50 7.93 -11.93
CA ASP A 104 -4.04 8.72 -13.03
C ASP A 104 -4.70 10.03 -12.56
N LYS A 105 -5.22 10.04 -11.34
CA LYS A 105 -5.85 11.23 -10.76
C LYS A 105 -4.85 12.25 -10.23
N GLN A 106 -3.60 11.87 -10.10
CA GLN A 106 -2.57 12.80 -9.62
C GLN A 106 -1.96 13.59 -10.77
#